data_7ef0090a28de8994c10d0587d7494885
#
_entry.id   7ef0090a28de8994c10d0587d7494885
#
_cell.length_a   1.000
_cell.length_b   1.000
_cell.length_c   1.000
_cell.angle_alpha   90.00
_cell.angle_beta   90.00
_cell.angle_gamma   90.00
#
_symmetry.space_group_name_H-M   'P 1'
#
loop_
_entity.id
_entity.type
_entity.pdbx_description
1 polymer ?
#
loop_
_entity_poly.entity_id
_entity_poly.type
_entity_poly.pdbx_seq_one_letter_code
_entity_poly.pdbx_strand_id
1 'polypeptide(L)'
;MILTRELTENEDILRSLLELIPEISAHHSPQSNLYKFVEKISIFSSNILFGPNQNEAVDLGNIGKIRLPYYSMGAINSTHLFGLDELILFAFYTKNKNRYKKVADLGANIGLHSIVLSNLGFDVTSYEPDEIHVQKFNENISANCLNNMPKLINKAISTTKGQVEFIRIKNNTTGSHISGSKDSLYGELDKFTVETDSFKELISKFDFLKIDIEGHEAEVLLSTSKEDWLNTDAMIEVGSLKNAEKIFNFFNEIGVKLFSQKQGWARVTTLNNMPISYKEGSLFITCKENIPW
;
A
#
# COMPACT_ATOMS: atom_id res chain seq x y z
N MET A 1 -10.72 -26.91 20.42
CA MET A 1 -10.20 -27.93 19.46
C MET A 1 -10.69 -27.65 18.02
N ILE A 2 -11.99 -27.50 17.73
CA ILE A 2 -12.50 -27.20 16.36
C ILE A 2 -12.03 -25.83 15.90
N LEU A 3 -12.21 -24.77 16.69
CA LEU A 3 -11.80 -23.39 16.35
C LEU A 3 -10.28 -23.28 16.12
N THR A 4 -9.47 -23.95 16.93
CA THR A 4 -8.00 -23.94 16.78
C THR A 4 -7.57 -24.59 15.47
N ARG A 5 -8.25 -25.66 15.05
CA ARG A 5 -7.98 -26.33 13.77
C ARG A 5 -8.36 -25.44 12.58
N GLU A 6 -9.50 -24.78 12.63
CA GLU A 6 -9.96 -23.86 11.59
C GLU A 6 -9.00 -22.68 11.41
N LEU A 7 -8.49 -22.11 12.51
CA LEU A 7 -7.47 -21.04 12.43
C LEU A 7 -6.19 -21.54 11.77
N THR A 8 -5.67 -22.70 12.17
CA THR A 8 -4.44 -23.25 11.57
C THR A 8 -4.61 -23.54 10.08
N GLU A 9 -5.75 -24.12 9.66
CA GLU A 9 -6.03 -24.41 8.25
C GLU A 9 -6.09 -23.11 7.41
N ASN A 10 -6.64 -22.02 7.94
CA ASN A 10 -6.68 -20.73 7.24
C ASN A 10 -5.33 -20.01 7.22
N GLU A 11 -4.50 -20.15 8.25
CA GLU A 11 -3.09 -19.70 8.21
C GLU A 11 -2.31 -20.43 7.10
N ASP A 12 -2.47 -21.76 6.99
CA ASP A 12 -1.85 -22.56 5.93
C ASP A 12 -2.29 -22.11 4.53
N ILE A 13 -3.58 -21.74 4.37
CA ILE A 13 -4.09 -21.19 3.12
C ILE A 13 -3.41 -19.86 2.78
N LEU A 14 -3.35 -18.90 3.71
CA LEU A 14 -2.73 -17.60 3.43
C LEU A 14 -1.22 -17.74 3.17
N ARG A 15 -0.50 -18.61 3.89
CA ARG A 15 0.91 -18.91 3.62
C ARG A 15 1.10 -19.47 2.22
N SER A 16 0.29 -20.45 1.84
CA SER A 16 0.32 -21.05 0.50
C SER A 16 0.01 -20.04 -0.60
N LEU A 17 -0.93 -19.12 -0.36
CA LEU A 17 -1.22 -18.04 -1.29
C LEU A 17 -0.02 -17.09 -1.45
N LEU A 18 0.62 -16.68 -0.36
CA LEU A 18 1.79 -15.80 -0.41
C LEU A 18 2.97 -16.43 -1.17
N GLU A 19 3.12 -17.76 -1.08
CA GLU A 19 4.12 -18.50 -1.86
C GLU A 19 3.74 -18.65 -3.34
N LEU A 20 2.46 -18.82 -3.65
CA LEU A 20 1.95 -18.99 -5.02
C LEU A 20 1.93 -17.69 -5.82
N ILE A 21 1.60 -16.56 -5.17
CA ILE A 21 1.40 -15.27 -5.82
C ILE A 21 2.55 -14.91 -6.78
N PRO A 22 3.85 -15.00 -6.42
CA PRO A 22 4.93 -14.66 -7.34
C PRO A 22 4.96 -15.52 -8.62
N GLU A 23 4.51 -16.76 -8.54
CA GLU A 23 4.50 -17.71 -9.67
C GLU A 23 3.36 -17.43 -10.67
N ILE A 24 2.29 -16.79 -10.21
CA ILE A 24 1.12 -16.46 -11.02
C ILE A 24 1.04 -14.97 -11.38
N SER A 25 2.17 -14.25 -11.35
CA SER A 25 2.21 -12.78 -11.52
C SER A 25 1.51 -12.28 -12.80
N ALA A 26 1.55 -13.02 -13.89
CA ALA A 26 0.82 -12.70 -15.13
C ALA A 26 -0.73 -12.73 -14.96
N HIS A 27 -1.23 -13.31 -13.88
CA HIS A 27 -2.66 -13.42 -13.56
C HIS A 27 -3.10 -12.48 -12.42
N HIS A 28 -2.27 -11.53 -12.00
CA HIS A 28 -2.61 -10.57 -10.96
C HIS A 28 -3.62 -9.50 -11.40
N SER A 29 -3.98 -9.47 -12.68
CA SER A 29 -5.02 -8.57 -13.18
C SER A 29 -6.37 -8.87 -12.50
N PRO A 30 -7.08 -7.88 -11.93
CA PRO A 30 -8.43 -8.06 -11.39
C PRO A 30 -9.46 -8.54 -12.41
N GLN A 31 -9.12 -8.48 -13.70
CA GLN A 31 -9.95 -9.02 -14.79
C GLN A 31 -9.74 -10.54 -15.01
N SER A 32 -8.62 -11.09 -14.51
CA SER A 32 -8.30 -12.51 -14.61
C SER A 32 -9.26 -13.38 -13.81
N ASN A 33 -9.69 -14.52 -14.40
CA ASN A 33 -10.51 -15.49 -13.68
C ASN A 33 -9.77 -16.13 -12.49
N LEU A 34 -8.44 -16.31 -12.61
CA LEU A 34 -7.62 -16.84 -11.53
C LEU A 34 -7.54 -15.83 -10.38
N TYR A 35 -7.34 -14.53 -10.67
CA TYR A 35 -7.39 -13.49 -9.67
C TYR A 35 -8.71 -13.54 -8.89
N LYS A 36 -9.86 -13.51 -9.57
CA LYS A 36 -11.19 -13.54 -8.94
C LYS A 36 -11.44 -14.79 -8.09
N PHE A 37 -10.85 -15.91 -8.45
CA PHE A 37 -10.93 -17.14 -7.66
C PHE A 37 -10.08 -17.03 -6.39
N VAL A 38 -8.80 -16.63 -6.53
CA VAL A 38 -7.86 -16.47 -5.40
C VAL A 38 -8.32 -15.36 -4.44
N GLU A 39 -8.87 -14.26 -4.96
CA GLU A 39 -9.45 -13.17 -4.15
C GLU A 39 -10.54 -13.68 -3.19
N LYS A 40 -11.45 -14.54 -3.66
CA LYS A 40 -12.48 -15.12 -2.78
C LYS A 40 -11.90 -15.96 -1.66
N ILE A 41 -10.82 -16.71 -1.94
CA ILE A 41 -10.13 -17.52 -0.93
C ILE A 41 -9.44 -16.61 0.08
N SER A 42 -8.73 -15.57 -0.39
CA SER A 42 -8.06 -14.63 0.50
C SER A 42 -9.03 -13.91 1.44
N ILE A 43 -10.14 -13.39 0.90
CA ILE A 43 -11.20 -12.74 1.70
C ILE A 43 -11.79 -13.69 2.74
N PHE A 44 -12.09 -14.94 2.35
CA PHE A 44 -12.63 -15.94 3.28
C PHE A 44 -11.67 -16.20 4.44
N SER A 45 -10.41 -16.50 4.15
CA SER A 45 -9.41 -16.78 5.18
C SER A 45 -9.10 -15.55 6.04
N SER A 46 -9.03 -14.37 5.45
CA SER A 46 -8.79 -13.11 6.18
C SER A 46 -9.91 -12.77 7.15
N ASN A 47 -11.16 -13.03 6.79
CA ASN A 47 -12.30 -12.82 7.70
C ASN A 47 -12.27 -13.76 8.91
N ILE A 48 -11.77 -14.97 8.75
CA ILE A 48 -11.60 -15.92 9.86
C ILE A 48 -10.43 -15.50 10.76
N LEU A 49 -9.30 -15.13 10.16
CA LEU A 49 -8.06 -14.86 10.88
C LEU A 49 -7.98 -13.46 11.51
N PHE A 50 -8.61 -12.46 10.91
CA PHE A 50 -8.54 -11.06 11.34
C PHE A 50 -9.92 -10.45 11.63
N GLY A 51 -10.95 -11.29 11.79
CA GLY A 51 -12.33 -10.86 12.07
C GLY A 51 -12.54 -10.33 13.50
N PRO A 52 -13.75 -9.87 13.84
CA PRO A 52 -14.03 -9.11 15.07
C PRO A 52 -13.68 -9.81 16.40
N ASN A 53 -13.62 -11.12 16.42
CA ASN A 53 -13.34 -11.90 17.64
C ASN A 53 -11.91 -12.47 17.66
N GLN A 54 -11.06 -12.07 16.75
CA GLN A 54 -9.68 -12.56 16.64
C GLN A 54 -8.71 -11.52 17.19
N ASN A 55 -7.90 -11.95 18.16
CA ASN A 55 -6.87 -11.11 18.77
C ASN A 55 -5.50 -11.80 18.80
N GLU A 56 -5.42 -13.02 18.26
CA GLU A 56 -4.16 -13.75 18.20
C GLU A 56 -3.29 -13.27 17.05
N ALA A 57 -1.98 -13.48 17.16
CA ALA A 57 -1.07 -13.20 16.07
C ALA A 57 -1.18 -14.32 15.02
N VAL A 58 -1.36 -13.94 13.76
CA VAL A 58 -1.48 -14.83 12.60
C VAL A 58 -0.10 -15.05 11.99
N ASP A 59 0.27 -16.29 11.72
CA ASP A 59 1.53 -16.66 11.09
C ASP A 59 1.40 -16.60 9.56
N LEU A 60 2.09 -15.63 8.93
CA LEU A 60 2.15 -15.44 7.49
C LEU A 60 3.45 -15.98 6.85
N GLY A 61 4.05 -17.01 7.45
CA GLY A 61 5.23 -17.71 6.91
C GLY A 61 6.47 -16.81 6.87
N ASN A 62 7.01 -16.56 5.68
CA ASN A 62 8.22 -15.75 5.49
C ASN A 62 8.10 -14.30 6.01
N ILE A 63 6.90 -13.79 6.18
CA ILE A 63 6.63 -12.46 6.75
C ILE A 63 6.71 -12.51 8.29
N GLY A 64 6.47 -13.70 8.87
CA GLY A 64 6.37 -13.86 10.32
C GLY A 64 4.96 -13.63 10.86
N LYS A 65 4.87 -13.49 12.17
CA LYS A 65 3.59 -13.32 12.86
C LYS A 65 3.16 -11.86 12.85
N ILE A 66 1.88 -11.64 12.52
CA ILE A 66 1.24 -10.31 12.54
C ILE A 66 0.03 -10.36 13.47
N ARG A 67 -0.03 -9.41 14.39
CA ARG A 67 -1.21 -9.10 15.20
C ARG A 67 -1.78 -7.77 14.72
N LEU A 68 -3.00 -7.81 14.18
CA LEU A 68 -3.75 -6.62 13.81
C LEU A 68 -5.16 -6.73 14.38
N PRO A 69 -5.55 -5.91 15.36
CA PRO A 69 -6.91 -5.89 15.89
C PRO A 69 -7.93 -5.56 14.81
N TYR A 70 -9.15 -6.06 14.99
CA TYR A 70 -10.24 -5.69 14.10
C TYR A 70 -10.64 -4.22 14.28
N TYR A 71 -10.65 -3.47 13.19
CA TYR A 71 -11.12 -2.08 13.12
C TYR A 71 -12.25 -1.96 12.10
N SER A 72 -13.35 -1.29 12.48
CA SER A 72 -14.29 -0.73 11.50
C SER A 72 -13.69 0.54 10.90
N MET A 73 -13.58 0.61 9.57
CA MET A 73 -12.88 1.65 8.84
C MET A 73 -13.80 2.39 7.85
N GLY A 74 -15.10 2.36 8.11
CA GLY A 74 -16.11 2.96 7.26
C GLY A 74 -16.71 1.95 6.28
N ALA A 75 -16.53 2.16 4.98
CA ALA A 75 -17.01 1.25 3.94
C ALA A 75 -16.32 -0.11 3.95
N ILE A 76 -15.13 -0.18 4.54
CA ILE A 76 -14.33 -1.40 4.73
C ILE A 76 -14.04 -1.63 6.22
N ASN A 77 -13.39 -2.72 6.53
CA ASN A 77 -12.81 -3.02 7.83
C ASN A 77 -11.39 -3.58 7.66
N SER A 78 -10.68 -3.78 8.77
CA SER A 78 -9.28 -4.22 8.74
C SER A 78 -9.04 -5.60 8.10
N THR A 79 -10.06 -6.46 7.94
CA THR A 79 -9.88 -7.74 7.21
C THR A 79 -9.64 -7.52 5.72
N HIS A 80 -10.14 -6.42 5.15
CA HIS A 80 -9.93 -6.07 3.74
C HIS A 80 -8.47 -5.68 3.45
N LEU A 81 -7.70 -5.28 4.48
CA LEU A 81 -6.26 -5.01 4.37
C LEU A 81 -5.43 -6.29 4.16
N PHE A 82 -6.06 -7.46 4.17
CA PHE A 82 -5.48 -8.75 3.80
C PHE A 82 -6.18 -9.33 2.56
N GLY A 83 -6.82 -8.50 1.75
CA GLY A 83 -7.33 -8.85 0.43
C GLY A 83 -6.21 -9.21 -0.54
N LEU A 84 -6.57 -9.76 -1.71
CA LEU A 84 -5.59 -10.28 -2.66
C LEU A 84 -4.62 -9.20 -3.15
N ASP A 85 -5.07 -7.96 -3.37
CA ASP A 85 -4.19 -6.86 -3.80
C ASP A 85 -3.10 -6.58 -2.76
N GLU A 86 -3.45 -6.59 -1.47
CA GLU A 86 -2.47 -6.40 -0.39
C GLU A 86 -1.53 -7.61 -0.27
N LEU A 87 -2.05 -8.84 -0.38
CA LEU A 87 -1.22 -10.05 -0.40
C LEU A 87 -0.24 -10.06 -1.59
N ILE A 88 -0.61 -9.51 -2.73
CA ILE A 88 0.28 -9.31 -3.88
C ILE A 88 1.43 -8.37 -3.50
N LEU A 89 1.16 -7.26 -2.81
CA LEU A 89 2.20 -6.36 -2.32
C LEU A 89 3.10 -7.04 -1.28
N PHE A 90 2.54 -7.80 -0.36
CA PHE A 90 3.31 -8.53 0.65
C PHE A 90 4.22 -9.59 0.02
N ALA A 91 3.73 -10.31 -0.98
CA ALA A 91 4.54 -11.26 -1.76
C ALA A 91 5.65 -10.55 -2.55
N PHE A 92 5.37 -9.38 -3.13
CA PHE A 92 6.37 -8.54 -3.78
C PHE A 92 7.47 -8.09 -2.81
N TYR A 93 7.10 -7.64 -1.61
CA TYR A 93 8.09 -7.26 -0.58
C TYR A 93 8.96 -8.46 -0.19
N THR A 94 8.33 -9.61 0.05
CA THR A 94 9.03 -10.85 0.42
C THR A 94 10.06 -11.26 -0.65
N LYS A 95 9.68 -11.22 -1.92
CA LYS A 95 10.57 -11.55 -3.06
C LYS A 95 11.72 -10.57 -3.19
N ASN A 96 11.51 -9.31 -2.82
CA ASN A 96 12.48 -8.23 -3.02
C ASN A 96 13.24 -7.81 -1.74
N LYS A 97 13.14 -8.58 -0.63
CA LYS A 97 13.80 -8.25 0.63
C LYS A 97 15.32 -8.11 0.57
N ASN A 98 15.97 -8.71 -0.43
CA ASN A 98 17.40 -8.59 -0.66
C ASN A 98 17.75 -7.52 -1.72
N ARG A 99 16.77 -6.97 -2.42
CA ARG A 99 16.94 -5.94 -3.44
C ARG A 99 16.90 -4.55 -2.85
N TYR A 100 15.94 -4.30 -1.98
CA TYR A 100 15.73 -3.01 -1.32
C TYR A 100 16.18 -3.09 0.14
N LYS A 101 16.62 -1.97 0.69
CA LYS A 101 17.00 -1.86 2.09
C LYS A 101 16.21 -0.78 2.81
N LYS A 102 16.17 0.42 2.23
CA LYS A 102 15.46 1.58 2.77
C LYS A 102 14.13 1.76 2.07
N VAL A 103 13.05 1.66 2.81
CA VAL A 103 11.69 1.72 2.27
C VAL A 103 10.91 2.83 2.94
N ALA A 104 10.16 3.62 2.16
CA ALA A 104 9.17 4.52 2.69
C ALA A 104 7.75 3.97 2.45
N ASP A 105 6.93 4.04 3.50
CA ASP A 105 5.49 3.77 3.49
C ASP A 105 4.75 5.11 3.61
N LEU A 106 4.32 5.64 2.46
CA LEU A 106 3.67 6.95 2.36
C LEU A 106 2.16 6.77 2.37
N GLY A 107 1.50 7.30 3.41
CA GLY A 107 0.12 7.00 3.75
C GLY A 107 0.04 5.70 4.55
N ALA A 108 0.80 5.62 5.64
CA ALA A 108 0.95 4.38 6.41
C ALA A 108 -0.31 3.94 7.16
N ASN A 109 -1.29 4.83 7.31
CA ASN A 109 -2.57 4.56 7.97
C ASN A 109 -2.34 3.89 9.35
N ILE A 110 -2.97 2.75 9.62
CA ILE A 110 -2.82 2.00 10.88
C ILE A 110 -1.56 1.13 10.95
N GLY A 111 -0.67 1.20 9.95
CA GLY A 111 0.70 0.65 10.00
C GLY A 111 0.88 -0.79 9.50
N LEU A 112 -0.10 -1.40 8.82
CA LEU A 112 0.04 -2.81 8.39
C LEU A 112 1.21 -3.03 7.44
N HIS A 113 1.37 -2.21 6.39
CA HIS A 113 2.51 -2.32 5.48
C HIS A 113 3.84 -2.12 6.21
N SER A 114 3.89 -1.14 7.12
CA SER A 114 5.08 -0.88 7.94
C SER A 114 5.46 -2.08 8.81
N ILE A 115 4.47 -2.82 9.37
CA ILE A 115 4.70 -4.06 10.13
C ILE A 115 5.27 -5.15 9.22
N VAL A 116 4.64 -5.39 8.06
CA VAL A 116 5.08 -6.40 7.09
C VAL A 116 6.51 -6.12 6.63
N LEU A 117 6.80 -4.89 6.22
CA LEU A 117 8.13 -4.46 5.77
C LEU A 117 9.18 -4.61 6.89
N SER A 118 8.85 -4.22 8.12
CA SER A 118 9.76 -4.35 9.28
C SER A 118 10.05 -5.80 9.62
N ASN A 119 9.05 -6.68 9.57
CA ASN A 119 9.22 -8.13 9.77
C ASN A 119 10.13 -8.75 8.70
N LEU A 120 10.06 -8.26 7.46
CA LEU A 120 10.93 -8.70 6.36
C LEU A 120 12.35 -8.13 6.44
N GLY A 121 12.63 -7.24 7.42
CA GLY A 121 13.97 -6.72 7.71
C GLY A 121 14.33 -5.42 7.00
N PHE A 122 13.37 -4.73 6.37
CA PHE A 122 13.61 -3.41 5.78
C PHE A 122 13.82 -2.33 6.85
N ASP A 123 14.59 -1.29 6.50
CA ASP A 123 14.69 -0.03 7.23
C ASP A 123 13.54 0.87 6.77
N VAL A 124 12.48 0.93 7.59
CA VAL A 124 11.18 1.51 7.22
C VAL A 124 11.02 2.92 7.79
N THR A 125 10.66 3.87 6.93
CA THR A 125 10.18 5.19 7.36
C THR A 125 8.73 5.36 6.87
N SER A 126 7.83 5.60 7.80
CA SER A 126 6.38 5.69 7.57
C SER A 126 5.93 7.14 7.70
N TYR A 127 5.06 7.59 6.81
CA TYR A 127 4.44 8.92 6.85
C TYR A 127 2.93 8.76 6.97
N GLU A 128 2.36 9.39 8.01
CA GLU A 128 0.92 9.40 8.25
C GLU A 128 0.53 10.75 8.90
N PRO A 129 -0.29 11.58 8.25
CA PRO A 129 -0.66 12.89 8.77
C PRO A 129 -1.77 12.87 9.82
N ASP A 130 -2.67 11.86 9.81
CA ASP A 130 -3.82 11.82 10.70
C ASP A 130 -3.43 11.30 12.08
N GLU A 131 -3.56 12.14 13.11
CA GLU A 131 -3.20 11.80 14.51
C GLU A 131 -3.95 10.56 15.05
N ILE A 132 -5.19 10.31 14.59
CA ILE A 132 -5.96 9.13 14.99
C ILE A 132 -5.31 7.87 14.40
N HIS A 133 -4.86 7.93 13.15
CA HIS A 133 -4.13 6.83 12.53
C HIS A 133 -2.76 6.65 13.16
N VAL A 134 -2.05 7.73 13.45
CA VAL A 134 -0.76 7.71 14.17
C VAL A 134 -0.89 7.00 15.51
N GLN A 135 -1.96 7.28 16.27
CA GLN A 135 -2.20 6.55 17.52
C GLN A 135 -2.38 5.05 17.27
N LYS A 136 -3.26 4.66 16.34
CA LYS A 136 -3.49 3.25 15.99
C LYS A 136 -2.24 2.58 15.43
N PHE A 137 -1.46 3.30 14.62
CA PHE A 137 -0.16 2.83 14.14
C PHE A 137 0.74 2.44 15.30
N ASN A 138 0.92 3.33 16.28
CA ASN A 138 1.78 3.07 17.44
C ASN A 138 1.26 1.90 18.29
N GLU A 139 -0.06 1.78 18.48
CA GLU A 139 -0.69 0.65 19.17
C GLU A 139 -0.39 -0.68 18.42
N ASN A 140 -0.55 -0.70 17.11
CA ASN A 140 -0.30 -1.89 16.29
C ASN A 140 1.19 -2.26 16.25
N ILE A 141 2.08 -1.29 16.09
CA ILE A 141 3.54 -1.54 16.15
C ILE A 141 3.92 -2.14 17.51
N SER A 142 3.40 -1.59 18.60
CA SER A 142 3.67 -2.08 19.96
C SER A 142 3.11 -3.48 20.23
N ALA A 143 2.04 -3.86 19.55
CA ALA A 143 1.43 -5.20 19.66
C ALA A 143 2.21 -6.29 18.89
N ASN A 144 3.17 -5.89 18.04
CA ASN A 144 3.99 -6.79 17.24
C ASN A 144 5.45 -6.76 17.73
N CYS A 145 6.07 -7.94 17.85
CA CYS A 145 7.47 -8.06 18.27
C CYS A 145 8.39 -7.87 17.06
N LEU A 146 8.54 -6.62 16.60
CA LEU A 146 9.34 -6.29 15.43
C LEU A 146 10.83 -6.27 15.72
N ASN A 147 11.63 -6.84 14.83
CA ASN A 147 13.09 -6.79 14.92
C ASN A 147 13.63 -5.37 14.63
N ASN A 148 13.02 -4.68 13.67
CA ASN A 148 13.33 -3.30 13.32
C ASN A 148 12.07 -2.46 13.51
N MET A 149 12.12 -1.46 14.39
CA MET A 149 11.00 -0.54 14.59
C MET A 149 10.92 0.45 13.43
N PRO A 150 9.78 0.58 12.76
CA PRO A 150 9.62 1.59 11.72
C PRO A 150 9.66 3.00 12.34
N LYS A 151 10.30 3.93 11.63
CA LYS A 151 10.30 5.33 12.01
C LYS A 151 9.01 5.99 11.51
N LEU A 152 8.13 6.40 12.41
CA LEU A 152 6.93 7.15 12.06
C LEU A 152 7.20 8.66 12.03
N ILE A 153 6.72 9.33 11.00
CA ILE A 153 6.73 10.79 10.82
C ILE A 153 5.28 11.24 10.64
N ASN A 154 4.78 12.00 11.60
CA ASN A 154 3.41 12.52 11.56
C ASN A 154 3.33 13.75 10.65
N LYS A 155 3.41 13.52 9.35
CA LYS A 155 3.30 14.53 8.28
C LYS A 155 2.65 13.93 7.05
N ALA A 156 2.03 14.78 6.25
CA ALA A 156 1.65 14.45 4.88
C ALA A 156 2.86 14.60 3.93
N ILE A 157 2.76 13.96 2.77
CA ILE A 157 3.70 14.16 1.68
C ILE A 157 3.07 15.09 0.64
N SER A 158 3.81 16.12 0.23
CA SER A 158 3.38 17.07 -0.77
C SER A 158 4.55 17.49 -1.67
N THR A 159 4.33 18.45 -2.58
CA THR A 159 5.36 18.97 -3.47
C THR A 159 6.40 19.82 -2.74
N THR A 160 6.00 20.45 -1.63
CA THR A 160 6.84 21.34 -0.82
C THR A 160 6.66 21.09 0.67
N LYS A 161 7.66 21.45 1.47
CA LYS A 161 7.53 21.56 2.93
C LYS A 161 6.63 22.73 3.31
N GLY A 162 5.81 22.54 4.32
CA GLY A 162 4.92 23.59 4.82
C GLY A 162 3.76 23.03 5.63
N GLN A 163 2.61 23.64 5.45
CA GLN A 163 1.36 23.21 6.07
C GLN A 163 0.24 23.21 5.03
N VAL A 164 -0.66 22.23 5.12
CA VAL A 164 -1.83 22.09 4.24
C VAL A 164 -3.07 21.76 5.06
N GLU A 165 -4.25 22.13 4.54
CA GLU A 165 -5.53 21.65 5.07
C GLU A 165 -5.69 20.16 4.74
N PHE A 166 -5.99 19.37 5.75
CA PHE A 166 -6.28 17.95 5.64
C PHE A 166 -7.74 17.69 5.99
N ILE A 167 -8.39 16.81 5.24
CA ILE A 167 -9.80 16.48 5.41
C ILE A 167 -9.88 15.03 5.89
N ARG A 168 -10.41 14.84 7.11
CA ARG A 168 -10.77 13.52 7.62
C ARG A 168 -12.24 13.27 7.37
N ILE A 169 -12.57 12.14 6.78
CA ILE A 169 -13.94 11.65 6.69
C ILE A 169 -14.25 10.86 7.95
N LYS A 170 -15.19 11.37 8.78
CA LYS A 170 -15.55 10.69 10.02
C LYS A 170 -16.07 9.28 9.74
N ASN A 171 -15.62 8.33 10.56
CA ASN A 171 -15.93 6.91 10.43
C ASN A 171 -15.49 6.26 9.10
N ASN A 172 -14.62 6.90 8.31
CA ASN A 172 -13.98 6.31 7.15
C ASN A 172 -12.49 6.68 7.13
N THR A 173 -11.66 5.79 7.66
CA THR A 173 -10.23 6.02 7.82
C THR A 173 -9.45 5.92 6.51
N THR A 174 -10.04 5.33 5.46
CA THR A 174 -9.40 5.16 4.14
C THR A 174 -9.78 6.24 3.13
N GLY A 175 -10.49 7.28 3.57
CA GLY A 175 -10.94 8.35 2.70
C GLY A 175 -10.32 9.72 3.00
N SER A 176 -9.53 9.82 4.07
CA SER A 176 -8.93 11.07 4.53
C SER A 176 -7.80 11.52 3.58
N HIS A 177 -7.74 12.81 3.23
CA HIS A 177 -6.87 13.30 2.17
C HIS A 177 -6.52 14.78 2.33
N ILE A 178 -5.49 15.26 1.61
CA ILE A 178 -5.19 16.69 1.49
C ILE A 178 -6.35 17.39 0.76
N SER A 179 -6.77 18.54 1.27
CA SER A 179 -7.86 19.35 0.68
C SER A 179 -7.57 19.63 -0.81
N GLY A 180 -8.56 19.33 -1.66
CA GLY A 180 -8.44 19.49 -3.11
C GLY A 180 -7.91 18.26 -3.87
N SER A 181 -7.50 17.18 -3.19
CA SER A 181 -7.01 15.95 -3.86
C SER A 181 -8.15 15.07 -4.40
N LYS A 182 -9.37 15.23 -3.89
CA LYS A 182 -10.57 14.50 -4.36
C LYS A 182 -11.66 15.46 -4.80
N ASP A 183 -12.31 15.15 -5.91
CA ASP A 183 -13.37 16.00 -6.50
C ASP A 183 -14.70 15.87 -5.78
N SER A 184 -14.98 14.76 -5.07
CA SER A 184 -16.23 14.52 -4.35
C SER A 184 -15.97 14.25 -2.87
N LEU A 185 -16.57 15.08 -2.02
CA LEU A 185 -16.60 14.91 -0.57
C LEU A 185 -17.91 14.23 -0.17
N TYR A 186 -17.87 13.33 0.79
CA TYR A 186 -19.06 12.66 1.33
C TYR A 186 -18.91 12.45 2.84
N GLY A 187 -20.05 12.32 3.53
CA GLY A 187 -20.06 12.10 4.98
C GLY A 187 -19.77 13.36 5.80
N GLU A 188 -19.60 13.18 7.10
CA GLU A 188 -19.24 14.23 8.02
C GLU A 188 -17.72 14.44 7.99
N LEU A 189 -17.27 15.68 7.87
CA LEU A 189 -15.87 16.03 7.64
C LEU A 189 -15.29 16.77 8.84
N ASP A 190 -14.07 16.40 9.21
CA ASP A 190 -13.20 17.20 10.06
C ASP A 190 -12.10 17.81 9.20
N LYS A 191 -11.86 19.13 9.34
CA LYS A 191 -10.80 19.85 8.66
C LYS A 191 -9.78 20.35 9.67
N PHE A 192 -8.52 20.05 9.43
CA PHE A 192 -7.41 20.48 10.27
C PHE A 192 -6.15 20.69 9.46
N THR A 193 -5.17 21.37 10.03
CA THR A 193 -3.88 21.63 9.37
C THR A 193 -2.89 20.54 9.75
N VAL A 194 -2.15 20.04 8.76
CA VAL A 194 -1.04 19.10 8.95
C VAL A 194 0.24 19.66 8.36
N GLU A 195 1.38 19.27 8.92
CA GLU A 195 2.68 19.55 8.32
C GLU A 195 2.91 18.68 7.08
N THR A 196 3.71 19.18 6.14
CA THR A 196 4.12 18.44 4.94
C THR A 196 5.63 18.36 4.82
N ASP A 197 6.12 17.22 4.27
CA ASP A 197 7.47 17.09 3.75
C ASP A 197 7.44 17.04 2.21
N SER A 198 8.54 17.50 1.57
CA SER A 198 8.65 17.50 0.11
C SER A 198 9.01 16.13 -0.42
N PHE A 199 8.17 15.60 -1.32
CA PHE A 199 8.40 14.32 -1.99
C PHE A 199 9.73 14.31 -2.74
N LYS A 200 10.01 15.38 -3.50
CA LYS A 200 11.26 15.52 -4.25
C LYS A 200 12.51 15.45 -3.38
N GLU A 201 12.46 16.00 -2.15
CA GLU A 201 13.60 15.99 -1.24
C GLU A 201 13.77 14.65 -0.52
N LEU A 202 12.73 13.80 -0.52
CA LEU A 202 12.79 12.52 0.19
C LEU A 202 13.05 11.31 -0.73
N ILE A 203 12.61 11.36 -1.99
CA ILE A 203 12.62 10.20 -2.90
C ILE A 203 14.00 9.52 -2.98
N SER A 204 15.07 10.30 -3.13
CA SER A 204 16.45 9.80 -3.26
C SER A 204 17.02 9.15 -1.98
N LYS A 205 16.30 9.19 -0.87
CA LYS A 205 16.72 8.59 0.41
C LYS A 205 16.31 7.12 0.54
N PHE A 206 15.46 6.63 -0.38
CA PHE A 206 14.84 5.32 -0.33
C PHE A 206 15.09 4.52 -1.60
N ASP A 207 15.20 3.22 -1.46
CA ASP A 207 15.34 2.29 -2.57
C ASP A 207 13.98 1.92 -3.16
N PHE A 208 12.94 1.95 -2.29
CA PHE A 208 11.58 1.60 -2.65
C PHE A 208 10.56 2.48 -1.89
N LEU A 209 9.48 2.83 -2.58
CA LEU A 209 8.37 3.59 -2.01
C LEU A 209 7.05 2.83 -2.21
N LYS A 210 6.28 2.65 -1.15
CA LYS A 210 4.84 2.39 -1.24
C LYS A 210 4.14 3.74 -1.11
N ILE A 211 3.29 4.09 -2.08
CA ILE A 211 2.61 5.38 -2.12
C ILE A 211 1.11 5.17 -2.25
N ASP A 212 0.40 5.59 -1.23
CA ASP A 212 -1.06 5.56 -1.15
C ASP A 212 -1.49 6.75 -0.26
N ILE A 213 -1.60 7.91 -0.89
CA ILE A 213 -1.83 9.20 -0.25
C ILE A 213 -3.16 9.84 -0.68
N GLU A 214 -4.08 8.96 -1.04
CA GLU A 214 -5.51 9.25 -1.20
C GLU A 214 -5.82 10.38 -2.19
N GLY A 215 -5.24 10.27 -3.40
CA GLY A 215 -5.52 11.13 -4.54
C GLY A 215 -4.49 12.24 -4.78
N HIS A 216 -3.48 12.40 -3.92
CA HIS A 216 -2.41 13.39 -4.11
C HIS A 216 -1.18 12.82 -4.85
N GLU A 217 -1.25 11.56 -5.33
CA GLU A 217 -0.13 10.85 -5.98
C GLU A 217 0.39 11.60 -7.21
N ALA A 218 -0.50 12.00 -8.11
CA ALA A 218 -0.08 12.69 -9.32
C ALA A 218 0.69 13.98 -9.00
N GLU A 219 0.21 14.79 -8.05
CA GLU A 219 0.84 16.07 -7.72
C GLU A 219 2.28 15.88 -7.21
N VAL A 220 2.50 14.89 -6.33
CA VAL A 220 3.86 14.64 -5.79
C VAL A 220 4.78 14.02 -6.84
N LEU A 221 4.28 13.08 -7.66
CA LEU A 221 5.06 12.43 -8.71
C LEU A 221 5.53 13.42 -9.78
N LEU A 222 4.67 14.34 -10.19
CA LEU A 222 4.99 15.38 -11.20
C LEU A 222 6.03 16.39 -10.71
N SER A 223 6.34 16.44 -9.43
CA SER A 223 7.40 17.29 -8.88
C SER A 223 8.81 16.74 -9.09
N THR A 224 8.94 15.50 -9.59
CA THR A 224 10.21 14.78 -9.76
C THR A 224 10.80 14.95 -11.16
N SER A 225 12.01 14.44 -11.34
CA SER A 225 12.68 14.31 -12.65
C SER A 225 13.14 12.87 -12.83
N LYS A 226 13.63 12.51 -14.03
CA LYS A 226 14.14 11.16 -14.31
C LYS A 226 15.25 10.73 -13.34
N GLU A 227 16.12 11.67 -12.98
CA GLU A 227 17.27 11.44 -12.11
C GLU A 227 16.84 10.93 -10.72
N ASP A 228 15.70 11.40 -10.23
CA ASP A 228 15.17 11.00 -8.93
C ASP A 228 14.78 9.50 -8.90
N TRP A 229 14.52 8.89 -10.08
CA TRP A 229 14.08 7.50 -10.24
C TRP A 229 15.19 6.51 -10.61
N LEU A 230 16.45 6.95 -10.78
CA LEU A 230 17.52 6.07 -11.21
C LEU A 230 17.79 4.91 -10.22
N ASN A 231 17.65 5.17 -8.94
CA ASN A 231 17.92 4.22 -7.86
C ASN A 231 16.70 3.89 -6.98
N THR A 232 15.54 4.46 -7.30
CA THR A 232 14.30 4.30 -6.52
C THR A 232 13.23 3.67 -7.39
N ASP A 233 12.58 2.65 -6.90
CA ASP A 233 11.37 2.06 -7.49
C ASP A 233 10.16 2.42 -6.60
N ALA A 234 8.96 2.42 -7.16
CA ALA A 234 7.75 2.65 -6.37
C ALA A 234 6.60 1.74 -6.77
N MET A 235 5.75 1.41 -5.78
CA MET A 235 4.43 0.83 -5.96
C MET A 235 3.41 1.86 -5.51
N ILE A 236 2.46 2.19 -6.38
CA ILE A 236 1.48 3.24 -6.11
C ILE A 236 0.05 2.77 -6.36
N GLU A 237 -0.90 3.33 -5.64
CA GLU A 237 -2.31 3.27 -5.98
C GLU A 237 -2.71 4.45 -6.87
N VAL A 238 -3.56 4.20 -7.89
CA VAL A 238 -4.08 5.23 -8.79
C VAL A 238 -5.60 5.25 -8.72
N GLY A 239 -6.14 6.23 -8.01
CA GLY A 239 -7.57 6.28 -7.66
C GLY A 239 -8.49 6.92 -8.70
N SER A 240 -7.98 7.54 -9.78
CA SER A 240 -8.82 8.24 -10.77
C SER A 240 -8.20 8.29 -12.17
N LEU A 241 -9.07 8.41 -13.19
CA LEU A 241 -8.63 8.64 -14.58
C LEU A 241 -7.77 9.90 -14.71
N LYS A 242 -8.15 10.99 -14.05
CA LYS A 242 -7.42 12.26 -14.06
C LYS A 242 -5.97 12.11 -13.58
N ASN A 243 -5.77 11.34 -12.48
CA ASN A 243 -4.41 11.04 -11.99
C ASN A 243 -3.68 10.09 -12.94
N ALA A 244 -4.36 9.08 -13.48
CA ALA A 244 -3.78 8.16 -14.46
C ALA A 244 -3.26 8.89 -15.70
N GLU A 245 -4.02 9.83 -16.26
CA GLU A 245 -3.60 10.64 -17.42
C GLU A 245 -2.36 11.49 -17.12
N LYS A 246 -2.37 12.19 -15.98
CA LYS A 246 -1.23 13.02 -15.56
C LYS A 246 0.05 12.17 -15.38
N ILE A 247 -0.06 11.07 -14.64
CA ILE A 247 1.05 10.16 -14.34
C ILE A 247 1.58 9.52 -15.63
N PHE A 248 0.71 9.01 -16.50
CA PHE A 248 1.11 8.40 -17.78
C PHE A 248 1.87 9.38 -18.67
N ASN A 249 1.32 10.57 -18.90
CA ASN A 249 1.94 11.58 -19.76
C ASN A 249 3.31 12.00 -19.21
N PHE A 250 3.40 12.31 -17.93
CA PHE A 250 4.62 12.73 -17.27
C PHE A 250 5.74 11.67 -17.37
N PHE A 251 5.47 10.43 -16.95
CA PHE A 251 6.49 9.39 -16.95
C PHE A 251 6.89 8.93 -18.35
N ASN A 252 5.97 9.00 -19.31
CA ASN A 252 6.30 8.78 -20.72
C ASN A 252 7.23 9.87 -21.28
N GLU A 253 7.01 11.14 -20.91
CA GLU A 253 7.85 12.28 -21.30
C GLU A 253 9.27 12.14 -20.74
N ILE A 254 9.43 11.85 -19.46
CA ILE A 254 10.74 11.73 -18.82
C ILE A 254 11.42 10.36 -19.04
N GLY A 255 10.74 9.41 -19.70
CA GLY A 255 11.28 8.09 -20.05
C GLY A 255 11.49 7.15 -18.85
N VAL A 256 10.68 7.28 -17.80
CA VAL A 256 10.57 6.32 -16.69
C VAL A 256 9.46 5.33 -17.00
N LYS A 257 9.66 4.06 -16.66
CA LYS A 257 8.76 2.97 -17.06
C LYS A 257 7.69 2.71 -16.03
N LEU A 258 6.50 2.39 -16.53
CA LEU A 258 5.33 2.03 -15.75
C LEU A 258 4.93 0.59 -16.06
N PHE A 259 4.58 -0.20 -15.03
CA PHE A 259 4.05 -1.54 -15.14
C PHE A 259 2.76 -1.64 -14.36
N SER A 260 1.71 -2.18 -14.96
CA SER A 260 0.36 -2.15 -14.38
C SER A 260 -0.11 -3.53 -13.97
N GLN A 261 -0.58 -3.66 -12.73
CA GLN A 261 -1.26 -4.86 -12.25
C GLN A 261 -2.50 -5.17 -13.09
N LYS A 262 -3.24 -4.15 -13.53
CA LYS A 262 -4.39 -4.27 -14.45
C LYS A 262 -4.05 -5.11 -15.70
N GLN A 263 -2.79 -5.09 -16.14
CA GLN A 263 -2.29 -5.81 -17.30
C GLN A 263 -1.39 -7.01 -16.93
N GLY A 264 -1.51 -7.54 -15.71
CA GLY A 264 -0.63 -8.62 -15.24
C GLY A 264 0.84 -8.19 -15.21
N TRP A 265 1.09 -6.95 -14.80
CA TRP A 265 2.42 -6.33 -14.72
C TRP A 265 3.13 -6.15 -16.08
N ALA A 266 2.38 -6.14 -17.16
CA ALA A 266 2.93 -5.71 -18.46
C ALA A 266 3.25 -4.20 -18.42
N ARG A 267 4.24 -3.83 -19.26
CA ARG A 267 4.63 -2.43 -19.44
C ARG A 267 3.46 -1.61 -19.98
N VAL A 268 3.21 -0.47 -19.35
CA VAL A 268 2.21 0.50 -19.83
C VAL A 268 2.74 1.21 -21.06
N THR A 269 2.05 1.08 -22.18
CA THR A 269 2.37 1.71 -23.46
C THR A 269 1.29 2.67 -23.95
N THR A 270 0.10 2.56 -23.40
CA THR A 270 -1.05 3.43 -23.68
C THR A 270 -1.78 3.76 -22.39
N LEU A 271 -2.56 4.83 -22.39
CA LEU A 271 -3.39 5.23 -21.24
C LEU A 271 -4.37 4.12 -20.82
N ASN A 272 -4.89 3.32 -21.75
CA ASN A 272 -5.81 2.22 -21.44
C ASN A 272 -5.17 1.10 -20.58
N ASN A 273 -3.84 1.01 -20.56
CA ASN A 273 -3.12 0.08 -19.69
C ASN A 273 -2.99 0.58 -18.25
N MET A 274 -3.22 1.86 -17.99
CA MET A 274 -3.18 2.44 -16.63
C MET A 274 -4.34 1.94 -15.78
N PRO A 275 -4.14 1.71 -14.49
CA PRO A 275 -5.26 1.64 -13.54
C PRO A 275 -5.89 3.04 -13.45
N ILE A 276 -7.22 3.11 -13.42
CA ILE A 276 -7.99 4.36 -13.32
C ILE A 276 -8.88 4.40 -12.07
N SER A 277 -8.78 3.38 -11.24
CA SER A 277 -9.43 3.28 -9.94
C SER A 277 -8.68 2.29 -9.06
N TYR A 278 -8.84 2.43 -7.74
CA TYR A 278 -8.28 1.50 -6.75
C TYR A 278 -8.69 0.02 -6.97
N LYS A 279 -9.76 -0.24 -7.73
CA LYS A 279 -10.22 -1.61 -8.07
C LYS A 279 -9.46 -2.28 -9.21
N GLU A 280 -8.56 -1.55 -9.85
CA GLU A 280 -7.79 -2.07 -10.98
C GLU A 280 -6.35 -2.45 -10.61
N GLY A 281 -6.04 -2.41 -9.32
CA GLY A 281 -4.74 -2.78 -8.75
C GLY A 281 -3.70 -1.67 -8.84
N SER A 282 -2.47 -2.01 -8.51
CA SER A 282 -1.36 -1.08 -8.34
C SER A 282 -0.61 -0.79 -9.64
N LEU A 283 0.17 0.28 -9.62
CA LEU A 283 1.11 0.68 -10.67
C LEU A 283 2.53 0.64 -10.11
N PHE A 284 3.47 0.02 -10.82
CA PHE A 284 4.89 0.00 -10.48
C PHE A 284 5.66 0.98 -11.37
N ILE A 285 6.54 1.77 -10.75
CA ILE A 285 7.34 2.82 -11.39
C ILE A 285 8.82 2.47 -11.24
N THR A 286 9.58 2.48 -12.35
CA THR A 286 11.01 2.17 -12.33
C THR A 286 11.74 2.69 -13.56
N CYS A 287 13.05 2.95 -13.46
CA CYS A 287 13.94 3.13 -14.59
C CYS A 287 14.44 1.81 -15.22
N LYS A 288 14.18 0.67 -14.58
CA LYS A 288 14.64 -0.67 -15.02
C LYS A 288 13.75 -1.22 -16.13
N GLU A 289 14.26 -2.23 -16.88
CA GLU A 289 13.54 -2.80 -18.01
C GLU A 289 12.34 -3.66 -17.60
N ASN A 290 12.38 -4.27 -16.44
CA ASN A 290 11.38 -5.20 -15.95
C ASN A 290 11.04 -4.95 -14.49
N ILE A 291 9.80 -5.28 -14.13
CA ILE A 291 9.40 -5.38 -12.71
C ILE A 291 10.05 -6.64 -12.10
N PRO A 292 10.54 -6.59 -10.86
CA PRO A 292 11.24 -7.71 -10.22
C PRO A 292 10.29 -8.69 -9.52
N TRP A 293 9.49 -9.40 -10.33
CA TRP A 293 8.71 -10.54 -9.86
C TRP A 293 9.52 -11.83 -9.85
#